data_f6646a70860ff1090e9b48a162ac41f7
#
_entry.id   f6646a70860ff1090e9b48a162ac41f7
#
_cell.length_a   1.000
_cell.length_b   1.000
_cell.length_c   1.000
_cell.angle_alpha   90.00
_cell.angle_beta   90.00
_cell.angle_gamma   90.00
#
_symmetry.space_group_name_H-M   'P 1'
#
loop_
_entity.id
_entity.type
_entity.pdbx_description
1 polymer ?
#
loop_
_entity_poly.entity_id
_entity_poly.type
_entity_poly.pdbx_seq_one_letter_code
_entity_poly.pdbx_strand_id
1 'polypeptide(L)'
;MEIMKSFKKFAAVAAVAIMATAVASSATAAGTAWTYTGLTGPSHWKSIDPANYATCADGTAQSPINIVSPTHSDLVNLAFSYKPSEAGIFNNGHTVEAEPLGTSTSAVKIDGISYNFAQFHFHAPSEHEINGMHYPVEIHFVNKSADGKLAVVGVFVKVGATNAEWAPFVSKMLSATANAEETKVELDWSKLLPRNKQTIRYNGSLTTPGCSEGVKWNVFSHPITMSQAQINTFLEAYSGNNRPVQPLNNRVVTIDSTPTK
;
A
#
# COMPACT_ATOMS: atom_id res chain seq x y z
N MET A 1 87.53 -3.34 -22.76
CA MET A 1 87.29 -3.40 -21.32
C MET A 1 86.16 -2.40 -21.04
N GLU A 2 84.91 -2.87 -21.30
CA GLU A 2 83.69 -2.04 -21.31
C GLU A 2 82.85 -2.29 -20.04
N ILE A 3 82.50 -1.22 -19.40
CA ILE A 3 81.67 -1.25 -18.18
C ILE A 3 80.20 -1.08 -18.59
N MET A 4 79.45 -2.17 -18.51
CA MET A 4 78.00 -2.17 -18.73
C MET A 4 77.31 -1.43 -17.55
N LYS A 5 76.62 -0.31 -17.85
CA LYS A 5 75.74 0.35 -16.93
C LYS A 5 74.36 -0.26 -17.02
N SER A 6 73.93 -0.92 -15.93
CA SER A 6 72.59 -1.43 -15.75
C SER A 6 71.63 -0.29 -15.37
N PHE A 7 70.58 -0.04 -16.19
CA PHE A 7 69.48 0.87 -15.86
C PHE A 7 68.38 0.08 -15.13
N LYS A 8 68.23 0.32 -13.86
CA LYS A 8 67.05 -0.15 -13.10
C LYS A 8 65.87 0.75 -13.42
N LYS A 9 64.83 0.20 -14.07
CA LYS A 9 63.54 0.84 -14.24
C LYS A 9 62.75 0.72 -12.94
N PHE A 10 62.48 1.84 -12.30
CA PHE A 10 61.51 1.92 -11.20
C PHE A 10 60.11 1.97 -11.80
N ALA A 11 59.32 0.94 -11.57
CA ALA A 11 57.89 0.95 -11.84
C ALA A 11 57.16 1.61 -10.65
N ALA A 12 56.61 2.78 -10.88
CA ALA A 12 55.72 3.43 -9.89
C ALA A 12 54.37 2.73 -9.93
N VAL A 13 54.02 2.03 -8.85
CA VAL A 13 52.70 1.50 -8.63
C VAL A 13 51.83 2.61 -8.04
N ALA A 14 50.92 3.17 -8.84
CA ALA A 14 49.90 4.09 -8.37
C ALA A 14 48.85 3.30 -7.61
N ALA A 15 48.84 3.43 -6.30
CA ALA A 15 47.75 2.91 -5.46
C ALA A 15 46.49 3.80 -5.64
N VAL A 16 45.50 3.28 -6.36
CA VAL A 16 44.18 3.90 -6.42
C VAL A 16 43.47 3.59 -5.10
N ALA A 17 43.37 4.59 -4.23
CA ALA A 17 42.55 4.51 -3.03
C ALA A 17 41.07 4.60 -3.44
N ILE A 18 40.34 3.49 -3.43
CA ILE A 18 38.91 3.43 -3.55
C ILE A 18 38.34 3.95 -2.23
N MET A 19 37.93 5.22 -2.20
CA MET A 19 37.10 5.73 -1.11
C MET A 19 35.73 5.10 -1.23
N ALA A 20 35.47 4.07 -0.43
CA ALA A 20 34.11 3.60 -0.18
C ALA A 20 33.35 4.69 0.58
N THR A 21 32.52 5.46 -0.12
CA THR A 21 31.55 6.33 0.52
C THR A 21 30.51 5.42 1.16
N ALA A 22 30.61 5.23 2.46
CA ALA A 22 29.55 4.63 3.25
C ALA A 22 28.32 5.55 3.13
N VAL A 23 27.35 5.13 2.33
CA VAL A 23 26.01 5.70 2.35
C VAL A 23 25.46 5.32 3.71
N ALA A 24 25.50 6.28 4.66
CA ALA A 24 24.78 6.13 5.91
C ALA A 24 23.30 6.05 5.56
N SER A 25 22.75 4.82 5.57
CA SER A 25 21.33 4.61 5.58
C SER A 25 20.82 5.28 6.84
N SER A 26 20.19 6.43 6.71
CA SER A 26 19.45 7.02 7.82
C SER A 26 18.34 6.05 8.17
N ALA A 27 18.57 5.22 9.18
CA ALA A 27 17.51 4.49 9.83
C ALA A 27 16.54 5.56 10.34
N THR A 28 15.39 5.71 9.67
CA THR A 28 14.26 6.42 10.24
C THR A 28 14.00 5.73 11.57
N ALA A 29 14.07 6.49 12.66
CA ALA A 29 13.74 5.97 13.98
C ALA A 29 12.38 5.29 13.86
N ALA A 30 12.32 3.98 14.15
CA ALA A 30 11.06 3.26 14.17
C ALA A 30 10.17 3.98 15.18
N GLY A 31 9.02 4.47 14.72
CA GLY A 31 8.06 5.15 15.60
C GLY A 31 7.66 4.23 16.77
N THR A 32 7.08 4.82 17.81
CA THR A 32 6.60 4.08 18.96
C THR A 32 5.57 3.03 18.53
N ALA A 33 5.67 1.82 19.10
CA ALA A 33 4.75 0.72 18.78
C ALA A 33 3.29 1.13 19.02
N TRP A 34 2.44 0.82 18.04
CA TRP A 34 1.02 1.15 18.04
C TRP A 34 0.16 -0.08 17.75
N THR A 35 -1.11 0.01 18.03
CA THR A 35 -2.10 -1.03 17.76
C THR A 35 -3.39 -0.40 17.24
N TYR A 36 -4.42 -1.22 17.00
CA TYR A 36 -5.77 -0.75 16.67
C TYR A 36 -6.70 -0.67 17.88
N THR A 37 -6.25 -1.05 19.09
CA THR A 37 -7.10 -1.10 20.30
C THR A 37 -6.37 -0.59 21.52
N GLY A 38 -7.14 -0.28 22.58
CA GLY A 38 -6.58 0.08 23.89
C GLY A 38 -5.79 1.40 23.88
N LEU A 39 -4.82 1.50 24.78
CA LEU A 39 -4.06 2.75 25.00
C LEU A 39 -3.04 3.08 23.89
N THR A 40 -2.83 2.18 22.94
CA THR A 40 -1.99 2.38 21.76
C THR A 40 -2.80 2.40 20.47
N GLY A 41 -4.14 2.39 20.58
CA GLY A 41 -5.07 2.42 19.46
C GLY A 41 -5.27 3.82 18.84
N PRO A 42 -6.12 3.95 17.81
CA PRO A 42 -6.24 5.15 16.98
C PRO A 42 -6.53 6.45 17.72
N SER A 43 -7.31 6.42 18.80
CA SER A 43 -7.60 7.60 19.63
C SER A 43 -6.38 8.10 20.43
N HIS A 44 -5.34 7.31 20.54
CA HIS A 44 -4.13 7.60 21.32
C HIS A 44 -2.87 7.77 20.46
N TRP A 45 -2.91 7.52 19.15
CA TRP A 45 -1.70 7.57 18.30
C TRP A 45 -0.91 8.85 18.48
N LYS A 46 -1.55 10.03 18.44
CA LYS A 46 -0.86 11.30 18.73
C LYS A 46 -0.18 11.32 20.09
N SER A 47 -0.83 10.80 21.13
CA SER A 47 -0.28 10.89 22.50
C SER A 47 0.87 9.92 22.77
N ILE A 48 0.94 8.80 22.05
CA ILE A 48 2.04 7.83 22.20
C ILE A 48 3.32 8.26 21.45
N ASP A 49 3.17 9.04 20.38
CA ASP A 49 4.31 9.61 19.65
C ASP A 49 3.94 10.96 19.01
N PRO A 50 3.91 12.06 19.79
CA PRO A 50 3.51 13.37 19.29
C PRO A 50 4.42 13.91 18.17
N ALA A 51 5.68 13.48 18.13
CA ALA A 51 6.62 13.92 17.12
C ALA A 51 6.33 13.35 15.73
N ASN A 52 5.90 12.07 15.68
CA ASN A 52 5.70 11.34 14.44
C ASN A 52 4.22 11.14 14.09
N TYR A 53 3.30 11.14 15.09
CA TYR A 53 1.89 10.78 14.91
C TYR A 53 0.92 11.95 15.15
N ALA A 54 1.41 13.19 15.29
CA ALA A 54 0.56 14.37 15.49
C ALA A 54 -0.53 14.49 14.43
N THR A 55 -0.20 14.27 13.16
CA THR A 55 -1.13 14.37 12.03
C THR A 55 -2.32 13.42 12.15
N CYS A 56 -2.21 12.31 12.89
CA CYS A 56 -3.32 11.39 13.11
C CYS A 56 -4.51 12.01 13.85
N ALA A 57 -4.26 13.06 14.66
CA ALA A 57 -5.31 13.78 15.38
C ALA A 57 -5.51 15.22 14.87
N ASP A 58 -4.43 15.87 14.41
CA ASP A 58 -4.45 17.28 14.01
C ASP A 58 -4.73 17.48 12.52
N GLY A 59 -4.60 16.43 11.72
CA GLY A 59 -4.84 16.48 10.28
C GLY A 59 -6.30 16.77 9.95
N THR A 60 -6.52 17.48 8.86
CA THR A 60 -7.85 17.91 8.40
C THR A 60 -8.35 17.17 7.17
N ALA A 61 -7.47 16.39 6.54
CA ALA A 61 -7.78 15.56 5.37
C ALA A 61 -7.49 14.07 5.64
N GLN A 62 -7.99 13.58 6.76
CA GLN A 62 -7.72 12.23 7.25
C GLN A 62 -8.59 11.15 6.58
N SER A 63 -8.06 9.92 6.52
CA SER A 63 -8.72 8.70 6.06
C SER A 63 -8.76 7.63 7.17
N PRO A 64 -9.68 6.66 7.10
CA PRO A 64 -10.76 6.50 6.11
C PRO A 64 -11.92 7.49 6.33
N ILE A 65 -12.93 7.46 5.45
CA ILE A 65 -14.17 8.26 5.60
C ILE A 65 -15.42 7.39 5.45
N ASN A 66 -16.54 7.88 5.98
CA ASN A 66 -17.85 7.34 5.61
C ASN A 66 -18.30 8.01 4.30
N ILE A 67 -18.46 7.21 3.26
CA ILE A 67 -18.86 7.65 1.93
C ILE A 67 -20.39 7.73 1.88
N VAL A 68 -20.93 8.95 1.81
CA VAL A 68 -22.37 9.21 1.72
C VAL A 68 -22.64 10.10 0.53
N SER A 69 -23.48 9.64 -0.40
CA SER A 69 -23.96 10.42 -1.55
C SER A 69 -22.85 11.19 -2.30
N PRO A 70 -21.84 10.51 -2.84
CA PRO A 70 -20.76 11.18 -3.57
C PRO A 70 -21.31 11.91 -4.80
N THR A 71 -20.74 13.05 -5.14
CA THR A 71 -21.15 13.84 -6.29
C THR A 71 -20.76 13.13 -7.60
N HIS A 72 -21.70 12.92 -8.49
CA HIS A 72 -21.41 12.35 -9.81
C HIS A 72 -20.65 13.35 -10.68
N SER A 73 -19.56 12.89 -11.29
CA SER A 73 -18.74 13.67 -12.22
C SER A 73 -18.14 12.76 -13.27
N ASP A 74 -17.97 13.29 -14.48
CA ASP A 74 -17.19 12.62 -15.52
C ASP A 74 -15.70 12.81 -15.19
N LEU A 75 -15.09 11.79 -14.61
CA LEU A 75 -13.70 11.81 -14.18
C LEU A 75 -12.81 11.13 -15.25
N VAL A 76 -11.58 11.60 -15.38
CA VAL A 76 -10.61 10.91 -16.22
C VAL A 76 -10.46 9.47 -15.71
N ASN A 77 -10.72 8.50 -16.59
CA ASN A 77 -10.66 7.08 -16.23
C ASN A 77 -9.27 6.67 -15.77
N LEU A 78 -9.22 5.83 -14.73
CA LEU A 78 -7.97 5.23 -14.27
C LEU A 78 -7.46 4.24 -15.34
N ALA A 79 -6.19 4.34 -15.71
CA ALA A 79 -5.56 3.41 -16.64
C ALA A 79 -4.63 2.46 -15.87
N PHE A 80 -5.09 1.24 -15.66
CA PHE A 80 -4.31 0.19 -15.00
C PHE A 80 -3.42 -0.55 -16.01
N SER A 81 -2.15 -0.70 -15.67
CA SER A 81 -1.17 -1.53 -16.39
C SER A 81 -0.54 -2.57 -15.47
N TYR A 82 -1.33 -3.12 -14.56
CA TYR A 82 -0.91 -4.18 -13.66
C TYR A 82 -0.65 -5.48 -14.44
N LYS A 83 0.47 -6.15 -14.12
CA LYS A 83 0.95 -7.34 -14.82
C LYS A 83 1.22 -8.48 -13.85
N PRO A 84 1.13 -9.73 -14.30
CA PRO A 84 1.53 -10.87 -13.47
C PRO A 84 3.00 -10.77 -13.05
N SER A 85 3.28 -11.21 -11.82
CA SER A 85 4.65 -11.43 -11.33
C SER A 85 4.65 -12.34 -10.10
N GLU A 86 5.81 -12.82 -9.72
CA GLU A 86 6.02 -13.40 -8.41
C GLU A 86 5.79 -12.32 -7.34
N ALA A 87 5.11 -12.71 -6.27
CA ALA A 87 4.79 -11.88 -5.12
C ALA A 87 5.37 -12.47 -3.85
N GLY A 88 5.98 -11.63 -3.03
CA GLY A 88 6.30 -11.95 -1.65
C GLY A 88 5.12 -11.62 -0.74
N ILE A 89 4.76 -12.53 0.15
CA ILE A 89 3.70 -12.35 1.14
C ILE A 89 4.34 -12.28 2.52
N PHE A 90 4.06 -11.23 3.29
CA PHE A 90 4.62 -11.08 4.62
C PHE A 90 3.63 -10.46 5.61
N ASN A 91 3.83 -10.78 6.88
CA ASN A 91 3.06 -10.27 8.00
C ASN A 91 3.87 -9.17 8.70
N ASN A 92 3.42 -7.92 8.61
CA ASN A 92 4.11 -6.77 9.20
C ASN A 92 3.72 -6.50 10.67
N GLY A 93 2.91 -7.37 11.28
CA GLY A 93 2.40 -7.22 12.65
C GLY A 93 1.07 -6.45 12.74
N HIS A 94 0.60 -5.84 11.65
CA HIS A 94 -0.65 -5.07 11.60
C HIS A 94 -1.60 -5.56 10.50
N THR A 95 -1.07 -6.20 9.48
CA THR A 95 -1.79 -6.81 8.36
C THR A 95 -0.90 -7.83 7.66
N VAL A 96 -1.44 -8.57 6.70
CA VAL A 96 -0.63 -9.34 5.75
C VAL A 96 -0.60 -8.60 4.42
N GLU A 97 0.60 -8.38 3.92
CA GLU A 97 0.86 -7.66 2.66
C GLU A 97 1.32 -8.62 1.57
N ALA A 98 1.14 -8.21 0.31
CA ALA A 98 1.80 -8.82 -0.83
C ALA A 98 2.42 -7.74 -1.71
N GLU A 99 3.69 -7.93 -2.07
CA GLU A 99 4.45 -7.02 -2.92
C GLU A 99 5.07 -7.77 -4.11
N PRO A 100 5.22 -7.11 -5.27
CA PRO A 100 5.95 -7.71 -6.39
C PRO A 100 7.42 -7.93 -6.01
N LEU A 101 7.95 -9.13 -6.22
CA LEU A 101 9.38 -9.40 -6.08
C LEU A 101 10.13 -8.97 -7.35
N GLY A 102 11.33 -8.43 -7.16
CA GLY A 102 12.17 -7.94 -8.26
C GLY A 102 11.63 -6.64 -8.91
N THR A 103 11.93 -6.45 -10.18
CA THR A 103 11.54 -5.23 -10.91
C THR A 103 10.12 -5.35 -11.45
N SER A 104 9.19 -4.63 -10.88
CA SER A 104 7.80 -4.54 -11.37
C SER A 104 7.60 -3.29 -12.24
N THR A 105 6.85 -3.46 -13.33
CA THR A 105 6.37 -2.36 -14.17
C THR A 105 4.87 -2.13 -14.03
N SER A 106 4.24 -2.75 -13.03
CA SER A 106 2.83 -2.55 -12.71
C SER A 106 2.59 -1.14 -12.22
N ALA A 107 1.61 -0.45 -12.81
CA ALA A 107 1.29 0.93 -12.47
C ALA A 107 -0.18 1.25 -12.71
N VAL A 108 -0.66 2.34 -12.13
CA VAL A 108 -1.92 2.99 -12.48
C VAL A 108 -1.64 4.44 -12.87
N LYS A 109 -2.24 4.92 -13.95
CA LYS A 109 -2.21 6.33 -14.32
C LYS A 109 -3.48 7.01 -13.80
N ILE A 110 -3.29 8.11 -13.05
CA ILE A 110 -4.35 8.90 -12.41
C ILE A 110 -4.11 10.36 -12.82
N ASP A 111 -5.08 10.99 -13.46
CA ASP A 111 -4.97 12.38 -13.94
C ASP A 111 -3.67 12.64 -14.75
N GLY A 112 -3.28 11.68 -15.59
CA GLY A 112 -2.07 11.76 -16.42
C GLY A 112 -0.75 11.40 -15.69
N ILE A 113 -0.74 11.28 -14.38
CA ILE A 113 0.44 10.92 -13.59
C ILE A 113 0.49 9.40 -13.37
N SER A 114 1.67 8.79 -13.58
CA SER A 114 1.89 7.37 -13.33
C SER A 114 2.29 7.14 -11.88
N TYR A 115 1.62 6.17 -11.24
CA TYR A 115 1.92 5.67 -9.89
C TYR A 115 2.26 4.20 -10.00
N ASN A 116 3.50 3.83 -9.66
CA ASN A 116 3.97 2.45 -9.66
C ASN A 116 3.36 1.68 -8.49
N PHE A 117 2.87 0.48 -8.78
CA PHE A 117 2.33 -0.40 -7.74
C PHE A 117 3.44 -0.85 -6.79
N ALA A 118 3.24 -0.65 -5.50
CA ALA A 118 4.18 -1.02 -4.46
C ALA A 118 3.77 -2.32 -3.75
N GLN A 119 2.56 -2.38 -3.22
CA GLN A 119 2.04 -3.52 -2.46
C GLN A 119 0.51 -3.45 -2.36
N PHE A 120 -0.14 -4.54 -1.98
CA PHE A 120 -1.46 -4.50 -1.37
C PHE A 120 -1.45 -5.08 0.05
N HIS A 121 -2.37 -4.61 0.86
CA HIS A 121 -2.68 -5.13 2.19
C HIS A 121 -4.18 -5.05 2.45
N PHE A 122 -4.66 -5.59 3.57
CA PHE A 122 -6.08 -5.61 3.87
C PHE A 122 -6.42 -5.14 5.29
N HIS A 123 -7.67 -4.76 5.44
CA HIS A 123 -8.32 -4.46 6.71
C HIS A 123 -9.61 -5.26 6.84
N ALA A 124 -9.87 -5.77 8.03
CA ALA A 124 -11.10 -6.52 8.38
C ALA A 124 -11.62 -6.07 9.76
N PRO A 125 -12.82 -5.44 9.80
CA PRO A 125 -13.67 -5.04 8.68
C PRO A 125 -13.06 -3.95 7.80
N SER A 126 -13.79 -3.48 6.78
CA SER A 126 -13.36 -2.38 5.92
C SER A 126 -13.06 -1.12 6.74
N GLU A 127 -12.12 -0.30 6.28
CA GLU A 127 -11.83 1.00 6.88
C GLU A 127 -12.84 2.06 6.44
N HIS A 128 -13.10 2.13 5.12
CA HIS A 128 -14.18 2.97 4.63
C HIS A 128 -15.53 2.36 4.95
N GLU A 129 -16.50 3.24 5.18
CA GLU A 129 -17.90 2.90 5.27
C GLU A 129 -18.65 3.39 4.04
N ILE A 130 -19.71 2.67 3.68
CA ILE A 130 -20.70 3.11 2.70
C ILE A 130 -22.04 3.29 3.44
N ASN A 131 -22.49 4.55 3.58
CA ASN A 131 -23.70 4.89 4.31
C ASN A 131 -23.70 4.33 5.75
N GLY A 132 -22.57 4.42 6.45
CA GLY A 132 -22.40 3.95 7.82
C GLY A 132 -22.24 2.44 7.99
N MET A 133 -21.99 1.70 6.91
CA MET A 133 -21.82 0.24 6.96
C MET A 133 -20.45 -0.19 6.44
N HIS A 134 -19.83 -1.12 7.15
CA HIS A 134 -18.61 -1.77 6.74
C HIS A 134 -18.87 -2.97 5.81
N TYR A 135 -17.93 -3.21 4.91
CA TYR A 135 -17.78 -4.50 4.26
C TYR A 135 -16.94 -5.45 5.13
N PRO A 136 -17.04 -6.78 4.93
CA PRO A 136 -16.23 -7.74 5.70
C PRO A 136 -14.73 -7.51 5.59
N VAL A 137 -14.24 -7.09 4.42
CA VAL A 137 -12.82 -6.83 4.13
C VAL A 137 -12.71 -5.66 3.16
N GLU A 138 -11.67 -4.85 3.32
CA GLU A 138 -11.21 -3.88 2.33
C GLU A 138 -9.73 -4.12 2.03
N ILE A 139 -9.36 -4.06 0.76
CA ILE A 139 -8.00 -4.26 0.29
C ILE A 139 -7.49 -2.96 -0.32
N HIS A 140 -6.31 -2.54 0.10
CA HIS A 140 -5.66 -1.33 -0.36
C HIS A 140 -4.48 -1.65 -1.28
N PHE A 141 -4.56 -1.26 -2.55
CA PHE A 141 -3.45 -1.30 -3.49
C PHE A 141 -2.72 0.04 -3.42
N VAL A 142 -1.55 0.03 -2.81
CA VAL A 142 -0.71 1.23 -2.63
C VAL A 142 0.14 1.44 -3.86
N ASN A 143 0.12 2.67 -4.38
CA ASN A 143 0.88 3.06 -5.55
C ASN A 143 1.65 4.35 -5.27
N LYS A 144 2.84 4.50 -5.85
CA LYS A 144 3.75 5.63 -5.61
C LYS A 144 4.23 6.23 -6.93
N SER A 145 4.12 7.55 -7.06
CA SER A 145 4.66 8.29 -8.19
C SER A 145 6.17 8.50 -8.08
N ALA A 146 6.80 8.92 -9.16
CA ALA A 146 8.24 9.18 -9.19
C ALA A 146 8.68 10.30 -8.23
N ASP A 147 7.80 11.28 -7.96
CA ASP A 147 8.02 12.37 -6.98
C ASP A 147 7.59 12.00 -5.55
N GLY A 148 7.28 10.72 -5.30
CA GLY A 148 6.99 10.18 -3.97
C GLY A 148 5.55 10.34 -3.48
N LYS A 149 4.64 10.92 -4.27
CA LYS A 149 3.22 11.02 -3.92
C LYS A 149 2.56 9.66 -3.93
N LEU A 150 1.57 9.48 -3.05
CA LEU A 150 0.85 8.22 -2.90
C LEU A 150 -0.54 8.30 -3.52
N ALA A 151 -0.94 7.19 -4.12
CA ALA A 151 -2.31 6.93 -4.52
C ALA A 151 -2.71 5.53 -4.04
N VAL A 152 -3.86 5.43 -3.41
CA VAL A 152 -4.40 4.16 -2.94
C VAL A 152 -5.66 3.82 -3.71
N VAL A 153 -5.74 2.57 -4.15
CA VAL A 153 -6.94 2.01 -4.78
C VAL A 153 -7.57 1.05 -3.77
N GLY A 154 -8.75 1.41 -3.26
CA GLY A 154 -9.51 0.61 -2.29
C GLY A 154 -10.46 -0.35 -3.01
N VAL A 155 -10.51 -1.59 -2.55
CA VAL A 155 -11.38 -2.66 -3.06
C VAL A 155 -12.15 -3.28 -1.92
N PHE A 156 -13.46 -3.10 -1.90
CA PHE A 156 -14.33 -3.80 -0.96
C PHE A 156 -14.53 -5.26 -1.35
N VAL A 157 -14.67 -6.11 -0.33
CA VAL A 157 -14.98 -7.52 -0.47
C VAL A 157 -16.31 -7.83 0.18
N LYS A 158 -17.20 -8.52 -0.51
CA LYS A 158 -18.47 -9.04 0.05
C LYS A 158 -18.55 -10.55 -0.07
N VAL A 159 -19.38 -11.15 0.75
CA VAL A 159 -19.67 -12.59 0.68
C VAL A 159 -20.35 -12.92 -0.65
N GLY A 160 -19.90 -14.00 -1.31
CA GLY A 160 -20.44 -14.50 -2.56
C GLY A 160 -19.74 -15.75 -3.06
N ALA A 161 -19.58 -15.87 -4.37
CA ALA A 161 -18.87 -17.00 -4.96
C ALA A 161 -17.37 -16.95 -4.60
N THR A 162 -16.75 -18.15 -4.57
CA THR A 162 -15.29 -18.28 -4.42
C THR A 162 -14.58 -17.50 -5.52
N ASN A 163 -13.58 -16.72 -5.13
CA ASN A 163 -12.73 -15.96 -6.04
C ASN A 163 -11.44 -16.72 -6.29
N ALA A 164 -11.33 -17.32 -7.49
CA ALA A 164 -10.18 -18.13 -7.85
C ALA A 164 -8.88 -17.30 -8.00
N GLU A 165 -9.00 -16.03 -8.42
CA GLU A 165 -7.83 -15.17 -8.61
C GLU A 165 -7.16 -14.79 -7.27
N TRP A 166 -7.93 -14.76 -6.19
CA TRP A 166 -7.43 -14.52 -4.84
C TRP A 166 -6.99 -15.79 -4.10
N ALA A 167 -7.29 -16.99 -4.64
CA ALA A 167 -6.95 -18.25 -3.96
C ALA A 167 -5.45 -18.43 -3.69
N PRO A 168 -4.50 -18.05 -4.58
CA PRO A 168 -3.07 -18.17 -4.28
C PRO A 168 -2.65 -17.39 -3.05
N PHE A 169 -3.06 -16.11 -2.93
CA PHE A 169 -2.79 -15.29 -1.76
C PHE A 169 -3.43 -15.85 -0.49
N VAL A 170 -4.75 -16.13 -0.54
CA VAL A 170 -5.52 -16.64 0.62
C VAL A 170 -4.93 -17.95 1.15
N SER A 171 -4.44 -18.84 0.27
CA SER A 171 -3.84 -20.12 0.69
C SER A 171 -2.52 -19.98 1.45
N LYS A 172 -1.86 -18.86 1.35
CA LYS A 172 -0.51 -18.62 1.92
C LYS A 172 -0.49 -17.60 3.04
N MET A 173 -1.48 -16.71 3.13
CA MET A 173 -1.44 -15.57 4.04
C MET A 173 -1.29 -15.93 5.52
N LEU A 174 -1.87 -17.06 5.98
CA LEU A 174 -1.73 -17.51 7.37
C LEU A 174 -0.33 -18.07 7.70
N SER A 175 0.45 -18.45 6.68
CA SER A 175 1.84 -18.91 6.84
C SER A 175 2.87 -17.81 6.60
N ALA A 176 2.43 -16.57 6.34
CA ALA A 176 3.33 -15.45 6.09
C ALA A 176 4.12 -15.08 7.35
N THR A 177 5.44 -14.96 7.20
CA THR A 177 6.36 -14.45 8.23
C THR A 177 6.60 -12.96 8.03
N ALA A 178 7.48 -12.35 8.81
CA ALA A 178 7.90 -10.96 8.61
C ALA A 178 8.81 -10.75 7.38
N ASN A 179 9.15 -11.82 6.66
CA ASN A 179 10.04 -11.77 5.48
C ASN A 179 9.29 -12.16 4.22
N ALA A 180 9.11 -11.22 3.29
CA ALA A 180 8.42 -11.42 2.01
C ALA A 180 9.07 -12.51 1.12
N GLU A 181 10.37 -12.73 1.25
CA GLU A 181 11.10 -13.74 0.46
C GLU A 181 10.83 -15.20 0.89
N GLU A 182 10.24 -15.41 2.07
CA GLU A 182 9.96 -16.75 2.60
C GLU A 182 8.64 -17.34 2.12
N THR A 183 7.65 -16.48 1.81
CA THR A 183 6.33 -16.94 1.33
C THR A 183 6.04 -16.31 -0.02
N LYS A 184 6.11 -17.10 -1.08
CA LYS A 184 5.97 -16.62 -2.46
C LYS A 184 4.79 -17.26 -3.19
N VAL A 185 4.18 -16.47 -4.08
CA VAL A 185 3.11 -16.93 -4.99
C VAL A 185 3.17 -16.15 -6.30
N GLU A 186 2.68 -16.75 -7.38
CA GLU A 186 2.40 -16.03 -8.62
C GLU A 186 1.04 -15.33 -8.51
N LEU A 187 1.01 -14.03 -8.78
CA LEU A 187 -0.22 -13.22 -8.81
C LEU A 187 -0.35 -12.46 -10.12
N ASP A 188 -1.54 -12.50 -10.70
CA ASP A 188 -1.93 -11.57 -11.77
C ASP A 188 -2.65 -10.38 -11.12
N TRP A 189 -1.88 -9.33 -10.83
CA TRP A 189 -2.39 -8.13 -10.16
C TRP A 189 -3.59 -7.50 -10.86
N SER A 190 -3.70 -7.63 -12.19
CA SER A 190 -4.80 -7.07 -12.96
C SER A 190 -6.13 -7.78 -12.69
N LYS A 191 -6.09 -9.06 -12.39
CA LYS A 191 -7.27 -9.90 -12.11
C LYS A 191 -7.78 -9.78 -10.68
N LEU A 192 -6.97 -9.20 -9.78
CA LEU A 192 -7.37 -8.97 -8.39
C LEU A 192 -8.35 -7.80 -8.24
N LEU A 193 -8.46 -6.95 -9.27
CA LEU A 193 -9.33 -5.77 -9.25
C LEU A 193 -10.76 -6.08 -9.73
N PRO A 194 -11.77 -5.30 -9.29
CA PRO A 194 -13.12 -5.39 -9.83
C PRO A 194 -13.13 -5.20 -11.35
N ARG A 195 -14.07 -5.88 -12.05
CA ARG A 195 -14.26 -5.68 -13.50
C ARG A 195 -14.80 -4.29 -13.81
N ASN A 196 -15.81 -3.83 -13.04
CA ASN A 196 -16.32 -2.47 -13.14
C ASN A 196 -15.31 -1.51 -12.53
N LYS A 197 -14.81 -0.56 -13.31
CA LYS A 197 -13.76 0.39 -12.93
C LYS A 197 -14.29 1.72 -12.36
N GLN A 198 -15.59 1.79 -12.03
CA GLN A 198 -16.14 2.96 -11.36
C GLN A 198 -15.49 3.17 -9.99
N THR A 199 -14.94 4.36 -9.79
CA THR A 199 -14.28 4.73 -8.53
C THR A 199 -14.91 5.94 -7.88
N ILE A 200 -14.89 5.93 -6.55
CA ILE A 200 -15.18 7.07 -5.69
C ILE A 200 -13.84 7.67 -5.29
N ARG A 201 -13.67 8.98 -5.50
CA ARG A 201 -12.36 9.63 -5.34
C ARG A 201 -12.42 10.80 -4.37
N TYR A 202 -11.37 10.91 -3.55
CA TYR A 202 -11.15 12.04 -2.65
C TYR A 202 -9.67 12.16 -2.28
N ASN A 203 -9.26 13.31 -1.73
CA ASN A 203 -7.94 13.50 -1.17
C ASN A 203 -7.98 13.18 0.33
N GLY A 204 -7.07 12.33 0.78
CA GLY A 204 -7.04 11.86 2.15
C GLY A 204 -5.63 11.64 2.67
N SER A 205 -5.49 10.66 3.56
CA SER A 205 -4.23 10.32 4.25
C SER A 205 -3.95 8.83 4.20
N LEU A 206 -2.77 8.44 4.69
CA LEU A 206 -2.54 7.08 5.19
C LEU A 206 -3.45 6.82 6.40
N THR A 207 -3.84 5.56 6.59
CA THR A 207 -4.74 5.13 7.68
C THR A 207 -4.00 4.52 8.87
N THR A 208 -2.67 4.47 8.81
CA THR A 208 -1.78 4.02 9.88
C THR A 208 -0.93 5.16 10.41
N PRO A 209 -0.34 5.06 11.62
CA PRO A 209 0.48 6.09 12.25
C PRO A 209 1.53 6.70 11.34
N GLY A 210 1.71 8.00 11.54
CA GLY A 210 2.19 8.98 10.60
C GLY A 210 1.00 9.68 9.96
N CYS A 211 -0.06 8.97 9.54
CA CYS A 211 -1.30 9.49 8.98
C CYS A 211 -1.10 10.61 7.96
N SER A 212 -0.01 10.51 7.18
CA SER A 212 0.43 11.55 6.24
C SER A 212 -0.65 11.86 5.21
N GLU A 213 -0.98 13.13 5.07
CA GLU A 213 -2.00 13.61 4.13
C GLU A 213 -1.45 13.76 2.70
N GLY A 214 -2.33 14.05 1.75
CA GLY A 214 -1.98 14.17 0.33
C GLY A 214 -2.08 12.87 -0.46
N VAL A 215 -2.67 11.83 0.13
CA VAL A 215 -2.96 10.56 -0.57
C VAL A 215 -4.17 10.72 -1.48
N LYS A 216 -4.03 10.34 -2.75
CA LYS A 216 -5.16 10.22 -3.69
C LYS A 216 -5.87 8.89 -3.47
N TRP A 217 -7.07 8.95 -2.90
CA TRP A 217 -7.94 7.78 -2.73
C TRP A 217 -8.82 7.56 -3.94
N ASN A 218 -8.88 6.29 -4.38
CA ASN A 218 -9.68 5.81 -5.49
C ASN A 218 -10.35 4.50 -5.06
N VAL A 219 -11.51 4.59 -4.42
CA VAL A 219 -12.23 3.42 -3.88
C VAL A 219 -13.19 2.91 -4.94
N PHE A 220 -13.09 1.63 -5.32
CA PHE A 220 -14.04 1.03 -6.25
C PHE A 220 -15.44 1.01 -5.62
N SER A 221 -16.43 1.52 -6.37
CA SER A 221 -17.83 1.53 -5.92
C SER A 221 -18.49 0.15 -5.93
N HIS A 222 -17.90 -0.80 -6.67
CA HIS A 222 -18.39 -2.17 -6.81
C HIS A 222 -17.44 -3.14 -6.11
N PRO A 223 -17.92 -3.87 -5.07
CA PRO A 223 -17.10 -4.85 -4.38
C PRO A 223 -16.81 -6.07 -5.24
N ILE A 224 -15.67 -6.70 -5.00
CA ILE A 224 -15.45 -8.08 -5.44
C ILE A 224 -16.20 -9.06 -4.51
N THR A 225 -16.39 -10.28 -4.96
CA THR A 225 -16.95 -11.36 -4.13
C THR A 225 -15.87 -12.35 -3.74
N MET A 226 -15.98 -12.87 -2.53
CA MET A 226 -15.22 -14.02 -2.04
C MET A 226 -16.16 -14.96 -1.29
N SER A 227 -15.82 -16.26 -1.25
CA SER A 227 -16.58 -17.20 -0.41
C SER A 227 -16.43 -16.86 1.07
N GLN A 228 -17.38 -17.28 1.88
CA GLN A 228 -17.29 -17.12 3.34
C GLN A 228 -16.00 -17.74 3.89
N ALA A 229 -15.55 -18.88 3.35
CA ALA A 229 -14.32 -19.53 3.75
C ALA A 229 -13.08 -18.65 3.47
N GLN A 230 -13.02 -18.01 2.29
CA GLN A 230 -11.94 -17.07 1.99
C GLN A 230 -11.96 -15.86 2.93
N ILE A 231 -13.13 -15.27 3.17
CA ILE A 231 -13.27 -14.13 4.12
C ILE A 231 -12.86 -14.55 5.52
N ASN A 232 -13.22 -15.74 5.99
CA ASN A 232 -12.83 -16.23 7.31
C ASN A 232 -11.30 -16.32 7.45
N THR A 233 -10.57 -16.64 6.38
CA THR A 233 -9.09 -16.62 6.41
C THR A 233 -8.52 -15.23 6.65
N PHE A 234 -9.14 -14.18 6.08
CA PHE A 234 -8.75 -12.79 6.38
C PHE A 234 -9.03 -12.45 7.86
N LEU A 235 -10.19 -12.82 8.37
CA LEU A 235 -10.57 -12.60 9.77
C LEU A 235 -9.71 -13.38 10.76
N GLU A 236 -9.22 -14.57 10.38
CA GLU A 236 -8.29 -15.35 11.17
C GLU A 236 -6.91 -14.70 11.23
N ALA A 237 -6.42 -14.15 10.11
CA ALA A 237 -5.15 -13.44 10.07
C ALA A 237 -5.21 -12.15 10.90
N TYR A 238 -6.22 -11.31 10.63
CA TYR A 238 -6.45 -10.05 11.35
C TYR A 238 -7.95 -9.74 11.41
N SER A 239 -8.42 -9.33 12.61
CA SER A 239 -9.76 -8.81 12.83
C SER A 239 -9.66 -7.56 13.70
N GLY A 240 -10.34 -6.48 13.30
CA GLY A 240 -10.31 -5.19 14.02
C GLY A 240 -9.03 -4.39 13.74
N ASN A 241 -8.38 -4.60 12.58
CA ASN A 241 -7.23 -3.85 12.13
C ASN A 241 -7.61 -2.66 11.22
N ASN A 242 -8.73 -2.03 11.52
CA ASN A 242 -9.25 -0.87 10.80
C ASN A 242 -9.26 0.38 11.67
N ARG A 243 -8.81 1.50 11.12
CA ARG A 243 -8.94 2.80 11.75
C ARG A 243 -10.40 3.27 11.65
N PRO A 244 -11.00 3.87 12.71
CA PRO A 244 -12.33 4.49 12.61
C PRO A 244 -12.37 5.57 11.53
N VAL A 245 -13.57 5.79 10.97
CA VAL A 245 -13.80 6.86 9.99
C VAL A 245 -13.51 8.24 10.57
N GLN A 246 -12.98 9.11 9.71
CA GLN A 246 -12.55 10.46 10.05
C GLN A 246 -13.50 11.50 9.46
N PRO A 247 -13.59 12.70 10.07
CA PRO A 247 -14.43 13.78 9.57
C PRO A 247 -14.09 14.16 8.13
N LEU A 248 -15.10 14.41 7.31
CA LEU A 248 -14.92 14.81 5.92
C LEU A 248 -14.32 16.22 5.77
N ASN A 249 -14.61 17.14 6.70
CA ASN A 249 -14.05 18.51 6.77
C ASN A 249 -14.13 19.27 5.44
N ASN A 250 -15.29 19.36 4.83
CA ASN A 250 -15.57 20.06 3.56
C ASN A 250 -14.85 19.49 2.33
N ARG A 251 -14.21 18.33 2.41
CA ARG A 251 -13.68 17.66 1.23
C ARG A 251 -14.78 17.20 0.30
N VAL A 252 -14.55 17.34 -1.00
CA VAL A 252 -15.44 16.82 -2.02
C VAL A 252 -15.14 15.35 -2.24
N VAL A 253 -16.18 14.52 -2.23
CA VAL A 253 -16.14 13.11 -2.62
C VAL A 253 -16.87 12.98 -3.94
N THR A 254 -16.19 12.52 -4.97
CA THR A 254 -16.75 12.36 -6.31
C THR A 254 -16.84 10.89 -6.70
N ILE A 255 -17.84 10.54 -7.50
CA ILE A 255 -17.95 9.22 -8.12
C ILE A 255 -17.91 9.38 -9.65
N ASP A 256 -17.12 8.55 -10.30
CA ASP A 256 -16.99 8.55 -11.76
C ASP A 256 -18.31 8.12 -12.41
N SER A 257 -18.88 8.99 -13.26
CA SER A 257 -20.13 8.73 -13.97
C SER A 257 -19.94 7.97 -15.29
N THR A 258 -18.72 7.90 -15.80
CA THR A 258 -18.38 7.28 -17.10
C THR A 258 -17.20 6.30 -17.02
N PRO A 259 -17.26 5.30 -16.11
CA PRO A 259 -16.14 4.39 -15.92
C PRO A 259 -15.92 3.49 -17.14
N THR A 260 -14.67 3.09 -17.38
CA THR A 260 -14.36 1.99 -18.31
C THR A 260 -14.91 0.67 -17.75
N LYS A 261 -15.38 -0.20 -18.65
CA LYS A 261 -15.90 -1.53 -18.33
C LYS A 261 -14.77 -2.56 -18.23
#